data_1462e287789accc9747f5fd9d53bd229
#
_entry.id   1462e287789accc9747f5fd9d53bd229
#
_cell.length_a   1.000
_cell.length_b   1.000
_cell.length_c   1.000
_cell.angle_alpha   90.00
_cell.angle_beta   90.00
_cell.angle_gamma   90.00
#
_symmetry.space_group_name_H-M   'P 1'
#
loop_
_entity.id
_entity.type
_entity.pdbx_description
1 polymer ?
#
loop_
_entity_poly.entity_id
_entity_poly.type
_entity_poly.pdbx_seq_one_letter_code
_entity_poly.pdbx_strand_id
1 'polypeptide(L)'
;VKQRALVGAMLTLPHGETSLYPEITESVKSLCQSTDARREIGELQLQLFLCMQTEEDNAEIQRDIMPTLIKNNKFKMTRDGIVESDEDSLNDILDSDSVDKNMAEMEDKMKKMMAMKDSGSDIYFGGFSHMKRFSFFYQLSNWFAPFSFDNPDVASVLKGENGDIIRKAIAQGPFCDSDKYSFVFALASVIDKLPASVKEVVASGKGIADSAVDVNTESAAYIRRMYLQDLYRFFKLHSERKDFANPFERKNDEIEAFFIGNELFDGLLHEELLVVERHLFKSKKYEDVEKLVSRLVAKGIATNDEKLLCALTYQRLGKIEDAYCLFEELQAKGYDALRVQKGLADTLFALRRYADAAECYKKLLAADPSNRRYILCHSLALVNSGNVKDGLADLFRLDYENGNDVDVKRIIAWGYLVDCKPDDAERVYDWIVKSDKVADTDWLNCGYAKFVLSKTAEATQCFKRFADLNNAADACEVLEKEFANDWDTLAKNGVKDFEVKLILDVVADR
;
A
#
# COMPACT_ATOMS: atom_id res chain seq x y z
N VAL A 1 -11.13 6.11 30.97
CA VAL A 1 -11.90 7.34 30.72
C VAL A 1 -11.13 8.31 29.82
N LYS A 2 -9.88 8.75 30.18
CA LYS A 2 -9.09 9.74 29.43
C LYS A 2 -9.02 9.40 27.91
N GLN A 3 -8.69 8.16 27.54
CA GLN A 3 -8.49 7.76 26.15
C GLN A 3 -9.80 7.78 25.32
N ARG A 4 -10.91 7.36 25.89
CA ARG A 4 -12.23 7.45 25.24
C ARG A 4 -12.67 8.90 25.05
N ALA A 5 -12.38 9.77 26.05
CA ALA A 5 -12.65 11.21 25.96
C ALA A 5 -11.80 11.87 24.83
N LEU A 6 -10.52 11.48 24.69
CA LEU A 6 -9.67 11.96 23.61
C LEU A 6 -10.23 11.58 22.24
N VAL A 7 -10.64 10.32 22.05
CA VAL A 7 -11.27 9.86 20.80
C VAL A 7 -12.52 10.70 20.49
N GLY A 8 -13.43 10.86 21.49
CA GLY A 8 -14.63 11.65 21.30
C GLY A 8 -14.34 13.11 20.96
N ALA A 9 -13.41 13.75 21.67
CA ALA A 9 -13.03 15.13 21.42
C ALA A 9 -12.47 15.31 19.99
N MET A 10 -11.57 14.43 19.54
CA MET A 10 -10.98 14.53 18.19
C MET A 10 -11.99 14.30 17.07
N LEU A 11 -12.91 13.35 17.24
CA LEU A 11 -13.94 13.04 16.23
C LEU A 11 -15.07 14.07 16.17
N THR A 12 -15.18 14.95 17.17
CA THR A 12 -16.22 16.01 17.24
C THR A 12 -15.65 17.41 17.00
N LEU A 13 -14.38 17.54 16.62
CA LEU A 13 -13.80 18.84 16.29
C LEU A 13 -14.55 19.47 15.11
N PRO A 14 -14.82 20.79 15.17
CA PRO A 14 -15.48 21.50 14.10
C PRO A 14 -14.59 21.49 12.83
N HIS A 15 -15.24 21.30 11.68
CA HIS A 15 -14.62 21.48 10.36
C HIS A 15 -14.99 22.86 9.82
N GLY A 16 -14.05 23.56 9.20
CA GLY A 16 -14.26 24.89 8.61
C GLY A 16 -13.78 26.04 9.49
N GLU A 17 -14.46 27.20 9.44
CA GLU A 17 -14.02 28.42 10.11
C GLU A 17 -13.94 28.27 11.64
N THR A 18 -12.74 28.00 12.11
CA THR A 18 -12.42 27.83 13.55
C THR A 18 -12.45 29.17 14.32
N SER A 19 -12.50 30.30 13.60
CA SER A 19 -12.62 31.64 14.16
C SER A 19 -13.89 31.85 15.00
N LEU A 20 -14.93 31.07 14.75
CA LEU A 20 -16.18 31.09 15.51
C LEU A 20 -16.07 30.49 16.92
N TYR A 21 -15.02 29.70 17.17
CA TYR A 21 -14.84 28.95 18.43
C TYR A 21 -13.43 29.15 18.99
N PRO A 22 -13.09 30.38 19.46
CA PRO A 22 -11.74 30.69 19.96
C PRO A 22 -11.36 29.83 21.18
N GLU A 23 -12.33 29.45 22.00
CA GLU A 23 -12.09 28.59 23.18
C GLU A 23 -11.61 27.18 22.80
N ILE A 24 -12.11 26.63 21.66
CA ILE A 24 -11.66 25.33 21.14
C ILE A 24 -10.21 25.47 20.67
N THR A 25 -9.89 26.55 19.94
CA THR A 25 -8.54 26.82 19.46
C THR A 25 -7.54 26.93 20.62
N GLU A 26 -7.89 27.67 21.67
CA GLU A 26 -7.07 27.80 22.88
C GLU A 26 -6.89 26.46 23.61
N SER A 27 -7.96 25.67 23.70
CA SER A 27 -7.93 24.34 24.31
C SER A 27 -7.05 23.36 23.54
N VAL A 28 -7.13 23.36 22.22
CA VAL A 28 -6.26 22.53 21.35
C VAL A 28 -4.80 22.95 21.47
N LYS A 29 -4.50 24.25 21.43
CA LYS A 29 -3.14 24.76 21.63
C LYS A 29 -2.58 24.35 22.99
N SER A 30 -3.38 24.49 24.07
CA SER A 30 -2.98 24.08 25.42
C SER A 30 -2.71 22.56 25.47
N LEU A 31 -3.57 21.74 24.87
CA LEU A 31 -3.39 20.29 24.80
C LEU A 31 -2.09 19.92 24.07
N CYS A 32 -1.81 20.59 22.96
CA CYS A 32 -0.61 20.35 22.14
C CYS A 32 0.70 20.87 22.77
N GLN A 33 0.67 21.57 23.91
CA GLN A 33 1.88 21.88 24.68
C GLN A 33 2.51 20.62 25.28
N SER A 34 1.72 19.59 25.56
CA SER A 34 2.20 18.30 26.05
C SER A 34 2.68 17.41 24.90
N THR A 35 3.93 16.97 24.97
CA THR A 35 4.50 16.00 24.00
C THR A 35 3.75 14.68 24.00
N ASP A 36 3.33 14.20 25.19
CA ASP A 36 2.53 12.98 25.29
C ASP A 36 1.16 13.13 24.61
N ALA A 37 0.51 14.30 24.77
CA ALA A 37 -0.77 14.55 24.13
C ALA A 37 -0.63 14.63 22.60
N ARG A 38 0.41 15.30 22.08
CA ARG A 38 0.69 15.32 20.62
C ARG A 38 0.86 13.91 20.10
N ARG A 39 1.74 13.09 20.73
CA ARG A 39 1.94 11.70 20.35
C ARG A 39 0.64 10.90 20.37
N GLU A 40 -0.18 11.02 21.44
CA GLU A 40 -1.47 10.35 21.55
C GLU A 40 -2.44 10.75 20.42
N ILE A 41 -2.43 12.01 20.00
CA ILE A 41 -3.24 12.53 18.86
C ILE A 41 -2.76 11.94 17.53
N GLY A 42 -1.45 11.93 17.26
CA GLY A 42 -0.88 11.34 16.05
C GLY A 42 -1.15 9.84 15.95
N GLU A 43 -0.95 9.11 17.05
CA GLU A 43 -1.29 7.67 17.13
C GLU A 43 -2.79 7.42 16.91
N LEU A 44 -3.66 8.27 17.45
CA LEU A 44 -5.10 8.17 17.24
C LEU A 44 -5.48 8.34 15.76
N GLN A 45 -4.86 9.32 15.08
CA GLN A 45 -5.10 9.51 13.65
C GLN A 45 -4.70 8.29 12.83
N LEU A 46 -3.54 7.70 13.13
CA LEU A 46 -3.08 6.48 12.47
C LEU A 46 -4.03 5.30 12.73
N GLN A 47 -4.49 5.14 13.98
CA GLN A 47 -5.46 4.11 14.36
C GLN A 47 -6.80 4.30 13.66
N LEU A 48 -7.26 5.54 13.49
CA LEU A 48 -8.48 5.85 12.72
C LEU A 48 -8.33 5.44 11.25
N PHE A 49 -7.19 5.76 10.65
CA PHE A 49 -6.88 5.36 9.27
C PHE A 49 -6.91 3.83 9.10
N LEU A 50 -6.27 3.09 10.01
CA LEU A 50 -6.28 1.62 9.99
C LEU A 50 -7.69 1.05 10.16
N CYS A 51 -8.53 1.66 11.02
CA CYS A 51 -9.93 1.26 11.12
C CYS A 51 -10.71 1.46 9.81
N MET A 52 -10.43 2.53 9.06
CA MET A 52 -11.08 2.77 7.77
C MET A 52 -10.68 1.76 6.70
N GLN A 53 -9.50 1.16 6.80
CA GLN A 53 -9.02 0.12 5.89
C GLN A 53 -9.54 -1.28 6.21
N THR A 54 -10.21 -1.47 7.34
CA THR A 54 -10.65 -2.78 7.85
C THR A 54 -11.45 -3.60 6.82
N GLU A 55 -12.30 -2.98 5.99
CA GLU A 55 -13.07 -3.70 4.96
C GLU A 55 -12.19 -4.19 3.80
N GLU A 56 -11.22 -3.39 3.36
CA GLU A 56 -10.25 -3.75 2.31
C GLU A 56 -9.38 -4.91 2.81
N ASP A 57 -8.86 -4.79 4.04
CA ASP A 57 -8.04 -5.80 4.70
C ASP A 57 -8.82 -7.11 4.89
N ASN A 58 -10.07 -7.02 5.33
CA ASN A 58 -10.93 -8.20 5.49
C ASN A 58 -11.25 -8.86 4.15
N ALA A 59 -11.50 -8.09 3.10
CA ALA A 59 -11.73 -8.64 1.76
C ALA A 59 -10.49 -9.38 1.24
N GLU A 60 -9.29 -8.85 1.49
CA GLU A 60 -8.02 -9.51 1.16
C GLU A 60 -7.84 -10.81 1.95
N ILE A 61 -8.11 -10.80 3.26
CA ILE A 61 -8.05 -11.99 4.12
C ILE A 61 -9.01 -13.07 3.61
N GLN A 62 -10.26 -12.71 3.29
CA GLN A 62 -11.26 -13.65 2.81
C GLN A 62 -10.95 -14.23 1.44
N ARG A 63 -10.37 -13.43 0.54
CA ARG A 63 -10.04 -13.85 -0.82
C ARG A 63 -8.75 -14.66 -0.89
N ASP A 64 -7.69 -14.20 -0.22
CA ASP A 64 -6.32 -14.65 -0.47
C ASP A 64 -5.76 -15.54 0.66
N ILE A 65 -6.29 -15.45 1.88
CA ILE A 65 -5.74 -16.12 3.06
C ILE A 65 -6.67 -17.26 3.53
N MET A 66 -7.93 -16.95 3.76
CA MET A 66 -8.88 -17.93 4.32
C MET A 66 -9.06 -19.19 3.49
N PRO A 67 -9.11 -19.17 2.14
CA PRO A 67 -9.27 -20.40 1.36
C PRO A 67 -8.11 -21.39 1.58
N THR A 68 -6.86 -20.88 1.68
CA THR A 68 -5.68 -21.71 1.93
C THR A 68 -5.73 -22.32 3.35
N LEU A 69 -6.11 -21.52 4.35
CA LEU A 69 -6.22 -21.99 5.73
C LEU A 69 -7.34 -23.05 5.90
N ILE A 70 -8.47 -22.87 5.23
CA ILE A 70 -9.60 -23.82 5.28
C ILE A 70 -9.25 -25.12 4.57
N LYS A 71 -8.61 -25.04 3.38
CA LYS A 71 -8.24 -26.20 2.58
C LYS A 71 -7.26 -27.15 3.29
N ASN A 72 -6.35 -26.57 4.07
CA ASN A 72 -5.29 -27.29 4.76
C ASN A 72 -5.65 -27.68 6.21
N ASN A 73 -6.83 -27.28 6.70
CA ASN A 73 -7.29 -27.63 8.05
C ASN A 73 -8.05 -28.95 8.01
N LYS A 74 -7.69 -29.91 8.90
CA LYS A 74 -8.37 -31.22 9.07
C LYS A 74 -9.82 -31.12 9.57
N PHE A 75 -10.35 -29.88 9.68
CA PHE A 75 -11.72 -29.65 10.17
C PHE A 75 -12.65 -29.29 9.01
N LYS A 76 -13.70 -30.14 8.82
CA LYS A 76 -14.79 -29.83 7.87
C LYS A 76 -15.95 -29.18 8.62
N MET A 77 -16.44 -28.04 8.15
CA MET A 77 -17.71 -27.49 8.63
C MET A 77 -18.86 -28.23 7.99
N THR A 78 -19.62 -28.95 8.81
CA THR A 78 -20.86 -29.62 8.41
C THR A 78 -22.08 -28.84 8.92
N ARG A 79 -23.27 -29.18 8.43
CA ARG A 79 -24.55 -28.57 8.85
C ARG A 79 -24.83 -28.74 10.35
N ASP A 80 -24.18 -29.72 10.98
CA ASP A 80 -24.38 -30.13 12.38
C ASP A 80 -23.18 -29.69 13.28
N GLY A 81 -22.15 -29.05 12.74
CA GLY A 81 -20.99 -28.54 13.49
C GLY A 81 -19.64 -28.77 12.79
N ILE A 82 -18.58 -28.59 13.56
CA ILE A 82 -17.20 -28.82 13.09
C ILE A 82 -16.89 -30.31 13.40
N VAL A 83 -16.54 -31.05 12.34
CA VAL A 83 -16.15 -32.45 12.44
C VAL A 83 -14.70 -32.60 12.00
N GLU A 84 -13.92 -33.34 12.77
CA GLU A 84 -12.57 -33.72 12.38
C GLU A 84 -12.65 -34.64 11.15
N SER A 85 -11.90 -34.39 10.12
CA SER A 85 -11.86 -35.19 8.91
C SER A 85 -10.95 -36.38 9.16
N ASP A 86 -11.53 -37.58 9.30
CA ASP A 86 -10.81 -38.87 9.44
C ASP A 86 -10.10 -39.33 8.16
N GLU A 87 -10.07 -38.49 7.12
CA GLU A 87 -9.29 -38.75 5.93
C GLU A 87 -7.79 -38.39 6.19
N ASP A 88 -7.12 -39.27 6.97
CA ASP A 88 -5.70 -39.51 6.77
C ASP A 88 -5.60 -40.17 5.39
N SER A 89 -5.55 -39.32 4.36
CA SER A 89 -5.58 -39.81 3.01
C SER A 89 -4.24 -40.50 2.75
N LEU A 90 -4.32 -41.74 2.28
CA LEU A 90 -3.21 -42.44 1.63
C LEU A 90 -2.48 -41.56 0.61
N ASN A 91 -3.13 -40.50 0.12
CA ASN A 91 -2.57 -39.49 -0.75
C ASN A 91 -1.50 -38.61 -0.04
N ASP A 92 -1.64 -38.28 1.25
CA ASP A 92 -0.64 -37.49 2.00
C ASP A 92 0.68 -38.28 2.22
N ILE A 93 0.58 -39.61 2.20
CA ILE A 93 1.76 -40.49 2.33
C ILE A 93 2.43 -40.71 0.98
N LEU A 94 1.70 -40.58 -0.13
CA LEU A 94 2.21 -40.85 -1.47
C LEU A 94 2.80 -39.62 -2.18
N ASP A 95 2.51 -38.38 -1.71
CA ASP A 95 2.98 -37.14 -2.32
C ASP A 95 3.50 -36.15 -1.28
N SER A 96 4.65 -36.46 -0.69
CA SER A 96 5.30 -35.62 0.34
C SER A 96 5.65 -34.21 -0.20
N ASP A 97 5.93 -34.08 -1.50
CA ASP A 97 6.26 -32.80 -2.12
C ASP A 97 5.07 -31.85 -2.18
N SER A 98 3.84 -32.37 -2.27
CA SER A 98 2.61 -31.55 -2.23
C SER A 98 2.28 -31.10 -0.82
N VAL A 99 2.56 -31.93 0.19
CA VAL A 99 2.35 -31.59 1.62
C VAL A 99 3.33 -30.48 2.04
N ASP A 100 4.61 -30.57 1.66
CA ASP A 100 5.60 -29.56 1.96
C ASP A 100 5.27 -28.22 1.28
N LYS A 101 4.81 -28.23 0.02
CA LYS A 101 4.35 -27.03 -0.67
C LYS A 101 3.11 -26.39 -0.01
N ASN A 102 2.14 -27.21 0.38
CA ASN A 102 0.94 -26.74 1.07
C ASN A 102 1.27 -26.16 2.45
N MET A 103 2.19 -26.76 3.19
CA MET A 103 2.67 -26.22 4.48
C MET A 103 3.42 -24.91 4.29
N ALA A 104 4.31 -24.81 3.30
CA ALA A 104 5.03 -23.59 3.01
C ALA A 104 4.08 -22.44 2.59
N GLU A 105 3.06 -22.74 1.76
CA GLU A 105 2.03 -21.77 1.39
C GLU A 105 1.20 -21.32 2.60
N MET A 106 0.81 -22.25 3.46
CA MET A 106 0.11 -21.91 4.70
C MET A 106 0.93 -21.03 5.62
N GLU A 107 2.22 -21.35 5.79
CA GLU A 107 3.14 -20.55 6.61
C GLU A 107 3.30 -19.12 6.05
N ASP A 108 3.41 -18.98 4.73
CA ASP A 108 3.52 -17.66 4.08
C ASP A 108 2.24 -16.84 4.28
N LYS A 109 1.05 -17.46 4.11
CA LYS A 109 -0.24 -16.80 4.37
C LYS A 109 -0.42 -16.39 5.83
N MET A 110 0.01 -17.25 6.77
CA MET A 110 0.01 -16.91 8.20
C MET A 110 0.96 -15.76 8.51
N LYS A 111 2.18 -15.76 7.97
CA LYS A 111 3.13 -14.64 8.09
C LYS A 111 2.52 -13.34 7.56
N LYS A 112 1.85 -13.39 6.42
CA LYS A 112 1.16 -12.23 5.85
C LYS A 112 0.08 -11.72 6.78
N MET A 113 -0.78 -12.58 7.32
CA MET A 113 -1.84 -12.20 8.26
C MET A 113 -1.26 -11.60 9.55
N MET A 114 -0.16 -12.17 10.07
CA MET A 114 0.54 -11.61 11.23
C MET A 114 1.14 -10.23 10.95
N ALA A 115 1.76 -10.04 9.77
CA ALA A 115 2.28 -8.74 9.36
C ALA A 115 1.15 -7.68 9.26
N MET A 116 -0.04 -8.04 8.76
CA MET A 116 -1.21 -7.17 8.77
C MET A 116 -1.61 -6.80 10.19
N LYS A 117 -1.67 -7.77 11.12
CA LYS A 117 -1.96 -7.53 12.54
C LYS A 117 -0.93 -6.61 13.19
N ASP A 118 0.37 -6.87 12.94
CA ASP A 118 1.47 -6.08 13.53
C ASP A 118 1.47 -4.65 12.98
N SER A 119 1.01 -4.45 11.74
CA SER A 119 0.77 -3.11 11.18
C SER A 119 -0.43 -2.40 11.79
N GLY A 120 -1.26 -3.10 12.58
CA GLY A 120 -2.42 -2.55 13.28
C GLY A 120 -3.77 -2.82 12.63
N SER A 121 -3.84 -3.60 11.54
CA SER A 121 -5.09 -4.00 10.89
C SER A 121 -5.99 -4.81 11.82
N ASP A 122 -7.30 -4.63 11.67
CA ASP A 122 -8.32 -5.36 12.43
C ASP A 122 -8.67 -6.69 11.75
N ILE A 123 -7.80 -7.68 11.90
CA ILE A 123 -7.96 -9.01 11.30
C ILE A 123 -9.15 -9.81 11.84
N TYR A 124 -9.75 -9.36 12.93
CA TYR A 124 -10.86 -10.06 13.59
C TYR A 124 -12.24 -9.60 13.12
N PHE A 125 -12.34 -8.46 12.43
CA PHE A 125 -13.61 -7.83 12.02
C PHE A 125 -14.52 -8.81 11.27
N GLY A 126 -14.02 -9.55 10.28
CA GLY A 126 -14.81 -10.47 9.46
C GLY A 126 -15.48 -11.56 10.26
N GLY A 127 -14.77 -12.17 11.22
CA GLY A 127 -15.31 -13.20 12.10
C GLY A 127 -16.40 -12.66 13.04
N PHE A 128 -16.13 -11.50 13.67
CA PHE A 128 -17.04 -10.95 14.67
C PHE A 128 -18.24 -10.19 14.08
N SER A 129 -18.17 -9.74 12.83
CA SER A 129 -19.28 -9.05 12.17
C SER A 129 -20.58 -9.87 12.14
N HIS A 130 -20.47 -11.18 11.93
CA HIS A 130 -21.61 -12.10 11.94
C HIS A 130 -22.19 -12.38 13.34
N MET A 131 -21.42 -12.13 14.39
CA MET A 131 -21.77 -12.38 15.77
C MET A 131 -22.52 -11.21 16.45
N LYS A 132 -22.79 -10.09 15.73
CA LYS A 132 -23.51 -8.93 16.25
C LYS A 132 -25.06 -9.05 16.17
N ARG A 133 -25.59 -10.25 15.89
CA ARG A 133 -27.03 -10.50 15.71
C ARG A 133 -27.75 -10.89 17.01
N PHE A 134 -27.05 -10.99 18.13
CA PHE A 134 -27.66 -11.27 19.44
C PHE A 134 -28.53 -10.10 19.91
N SER A 135 -29.64 -10.40 20.62
CA SER A 135 -30.57 -9.38 21.16
C SER A 135 -29.91 -8.37 22.08
N PHE A 136 -28.79 -8.71 22.68
CA PHE A 136 -27.93 -7.83 23.44
C PHE A 136 -27.59 -6.55 22.68
N PHE A 137 -27.29 -6.66 21.37
CA PHE A 137 -26.91 -5.54 20.51
C PHE A 137 -28.09 -4.73 19.95
N TYR A 138 -29.33 -5.06 20.31
CA TYR A 138 -30.48 -4.22 19.95
C TYR A 138 -30.54 -2.94 20.77
N GLN A 139 -29.88 -2.91 21.92
CA GLN A 139 -29.76 -1.72 22.73
C GLN A 139 -28.47 -0.96 22.38
N LEU A 140 -28.61 0.31 22.02
CA LEU A 140 -27.49 1.20 21.65
C LEU A 140 -26.38 1.22 22.69
N SER A 141 -26.75 1.33 23.98
CA SER A 141 -25.79 1.41 25.09
C SER A 141 -24.85 0.20 25.16
N ASN A 142 -25.30 -0.96 24.74
CA ASN A 142 -24.55 -2.20 24.84
C ASN A 142 -23.38 -2.29 23.82
N TRP A 143 -23.40 -1.47 22.77
CA TRP A 143 -22.28 -1.37 21.82
C TRP A 143 -21.04 -0.70 22.42
N PHE A 144 -21.25 0.14 23.44
CA PHE A 144 -20.19 0.94 24.06
C PHE A 144 -19.98 0.61 25.54
N ALA A 145 -20.69 -0.38 26.06
CA ALA A 145 -20.54 -0.85 27.44
C ALA A 145 -19.15 -1.49 27.61
N PRO A 146 -18.34 -1.10 28.59
CA PRO A 146 -17.12 -1.81 28.91
C PRO A 146 -17.44 -3.27 29.23
N PHE A 147 -16.62 -4.18 28.72
CA PHE A 147 -16.85 -5.60 28.98
C PHE A 147 -16.68 -5.94 30.48
N SER A 148 -17.67 -6.64 31.05
CA SER A 148 -17.62 -7.16 32.41
C SER A 148 -18.24 -8.54 32.46
N PHE A 149 -17.61 -9.45 33.18
CA PHE A 149 -18.17 -10.76 33.49
C PHE A 149 -19.36 -10.68 34.45
N ASP A 150 -19.49 -9.55 35.20
CA ASP A 150 -20.60 -9.31 36.10
C ASP A 150 -21.84 -8.70 35.41
N ASN A 151 -21.75 -8.42 34.13
CA ASN A 151 -22.91 -8.03 33.34
C ASN A 151 -23.98 -9.12 33.42
N PRO A 152 -25.26 -8.79 33.78
CA PRO A 152 -26.31 -9.81 34.01
C PRO A 152 -26.52 -10.76 32.85
N ASP A 153 -26.45 -10.25 31.60
CA ASP A 153 -26.63 -11.06 30.39
C ASP A 153 -25.47 -12.06 30.22
N VAL A 154 -24.23 -11.59 30.48
CA VAL A 154 -23.03 -12.43 30.45
C VAL A 154 -23.04 -13.46 31.57
N ALA A 155 -23.32 -13.05 32.79
CA ALA A 155 -23.36 -13.92 33.96
C ALA A 155 -24.41 -15.03 33.81
N SER A 156 -25.53 -14.75 33.12
CA SER A 156 -26.60 -15.71 32.90
C SER A 156 -26.15 -16.91 32.05
N VAL A 157 -25.22 -16.75 31.12
CA VAL A 157 -24.73 -17.78 30.17
C VAL A 157 -23.40 -18.41 30.61
N LEU A 158 -22.64 -17.79 31.53
CA LEU A 158 -21.36 -18.31 32.02
C LEU A 158 -21.53 -19.18 33.27
N LYS A 159 -22.11 -20.36 33.11
CA LYS A 159 -22.39 -21.33 34.22
C LYS A 159 -21.53 -22.58 34.07
N GLY A 160 -21.08 -23.13 35.21
CA GLY A 160 -20.35 -24.40 35.26
C GLY A 160 -19.00 -24.39 34.54
N GLU A 161 -18.46 -25.58 34.27
CA GLU A 161 -17.13 -25.76 33.64
C GLU A 161 -17.01 -25.10 32.27
N ASN A 162 -18.06 -25.11 31.47
CA ASN A 162 -18.08 -24.43 30.17
C ASN A 162 -17.94 -22.89 30.31
N GLY A 163 -18.48 -22.29 31.37
CA GLY A 163 -18.31 -20.90 31.70
C GLY A 163 -16.85 -20.55 31.98
N ASP A 164 -16.11 -21.42 32.65
CA ASP A 164 -14.68 -21.20 32.95
C ASP A 164 -13.82 -21.29 31.68
N ILE A 165 -14.18 -22.21 30.75
CA ILE A 165 -13.50 -22.27 29.43
C ILE A 165 -13.67 -20.95 28.67
N ILE A 166 -14.90 -20.40 28.63
CA ILE A 166 -15.19 -19.15 27.95
C ILE A 166 -14.44 -17.97 28.61
N ARG A 167 -14.41 -17.93 29.97
CA ARG A 167 -13.67 -16.89 30.69
C ARG A 167 -12.18 -16.86 30.33
N LYS A 168 -11.55 -18.05 30.26
CA LYS A 168 -10.14 -18.20 29.87
C LYS A 168 -9.90 -17.73 28.44
N ALA A 169 -10.75 -18.13 27.50
CA ALA A 169 -10.63 -17.76 26.10
C ALA A 169 -10.72 -16.24 25.89
N ILE A 170 -11.63 -15.56 26.60
CA ILE A 170 -11.79 -14.10 26.54
C ILE A 170 -10.61 -13.36 27.14
N ALA A 171 -10.09 -13.85 28.28
CA ALA A 171 -8.96 -13.21 28.96
C ALA A 171 -7.69 -13.18 28.08
N GLN A 172 -7.56 -14.10 27.16
CA GLN A 172 -6.40 -14.23 26.27
C GLN A 172 -6.57 -13.54 24.90
N GLY A 173 -7.80 -13.19 24.51
CA GLY A 173 -8.07 -12.60 23.21
C GLY A 173 -7.89 -11.10 23.16
N PRO A 174 -7.22 -10.56 22.12
CA PRO A 174 -7.04 -9.12 21.93
C PRO A 174 -8.27 -8.47 21.27
N PHE A 175 -9.45 -8.67 21.88
CA PHE A 175 -10.73 -8.25 21.33
C PHE A 175 -11.20 -6.92 21.92
N CYS A 176 -11.90 -6.10 21.12
CA CYS A 176 -12.63 -4.94 21.63
C CYS A 176 -13.83 -5.37 22.50
N ASP A 177 -14.38 -4.47 23.28
CA ASP A 177 -15.39 -4.83 24.27
C ASP A 177 -16.65 -5.42 23.65
N SER A 178 -17.12 -4.86 22.52
CA SER A 178 -18.29 -5.41 21.82
C SER A 178 -18.04 -6.82 21.24
N ASP A 179 -16.78 -7.12 20.83
CA ASP A 179 -16.42 -8.45 20.34
C ASP A 179 -16.37 -9.48 21.48
N LYS A 180 -15.88 -9.10 22.66
CA LYS A 180 -15.91 -9.96 23.85
C LYS A 180 -17.35 -10.39 24.17
N TYR A 181 -18.31 -9.44 24.15
CA TYR A 181 -19.71 -9.76 24.34
C TYR A 181 -20.22 -10.73 23.27
N SER A 182 -19.95 -10.46 21.99
CA SER A 182 -20.34 -11.35 20.89
C SER A 182 -19.77 -12.75 21.04
N PHE A 183 -18.49 -12.84 21.42
CA PHE A 183 -17.79 -14.11 21.58
C PHE A 183 -18.37 -14.94 22.72
N VAL A 184 -18.69 -14.29 23.86
CA VAL A 184 -19.38 -14.96 24.98
C VAL A 184 -20.68 -15.63 24.51
N PHE A 185 -21.56 -14.85 23.85
CA PHE A 185 -22.86 -15.35 23.44
C PHE A 185 -22.76 -16.41 22.34
N ALA A 186 -21.86 -16.22 21.37
CA ALA A 186 -21.63 -17.16 20.30
C ALA A 186 -21.10 -18.51 20.85
N LEU A 187 -20.05 -18.45 21.67
CA LEU A 187 -19.43 -19.65 22.21
C LEU A 187 -20.36 -20.38 23.18
N ALA A 188 -21.07 -19.65 24.05
CA ALA A 188 -22.06 -20.23 24.96
C ALA A 188 -23.19 -20.98 24.21
N SER A 189 -23.56 -20.55 23.00
CA SER A 189 -24.59 -21.18 22.19
C SER A 189 -24.17 -22.50 21.59
N VAL A 190 -22.86 -22.76 21.43
CA VAL A 190 -22.34 -23.94 20.74
C VAL A 190 -21.44 -24.84 21.58
N ILE A 191 -20.93 -24.36 22.72
CA ILE A 191 -19.89 -25.02 23.52
C ILE A 191 -20.30 -26.43 23.97
N ASP A 192 -21.59 -26.68 24.25
CA ASP A 192 -22.07 -28.00 24.67
C ASP A 192 -21.93 -29.05 23.55
N LYS A 193 -21.98 -28.59 22.29
CA LYS A 193 -21.89 -29.44 21.09
C LYS A 193 -20.46 -29.63 20.58
N LEU A 194 -19.49 -28.91 21.14
CA LEU A 194 -18.09 -29.00 20.69
C LEU A 194 -17.44 -30.29 21.20
N PRO A 195 -16.61 -30.96 20.37
CA PRO A 195 -15.77 -32.08 20.80
C PRO A 195 -14.82 -31.66 21.92
N ALA A 196 -14.42 -32.61 22.77
CA ALA A 196 -13.54 -32.37 23.92
C ALA A 196 -12.17 -31.76 23.46
N SER A 197 -11.65 -32.26 22.34
CA SER A 197 -10.40 -31.72 21.73
C SER A 197 -10.52 -30.25 21.38
N VAL A 198 -11.64 -29.79 20.81
CA VAL A 198 -11.90 -28.42 20.47
C VAL A 198 -12.08 -27.56 21.73
N LYS A 199 -12.78 -28.08 22.75
CA LYS A 199 -12.92 -27.41 24.05
C LYS A 199 -11.57 -27.17 24.71
N GLU A 200 -10.63 -28.12 24.61
CA GLU A 200 -9.28 -27.99 25.14
C GLU A 200 -8.46 -26.95 24.39
N VAL A 201 -8.56 -26.90 23.06
CA VAL A 201 -7.93 -25.84 22.24
C VAL A 201 -8.46 -24.46 22.61
N VAL A 202 -9.79 -24.31 22.75
CA VAL A 202 -10.40 -23.05 23.19
C VAL A 202 -9.96 -22.69 24.61
N ALA A 203 -9.92 -23.65 25.53
CA ALA A 203 -9.49 -23.44 26.91
C ALA A 203 -8.00 -23.07 27.05
N SER A 204 -7.15 -23.65 26.19
CA SER A 204 -5.72 -23.35 26.17
C SER A 204 -5.38 -22.02 25.51
N GLY A 205 -6.35 -21.44 24.76
CA GLY A 205 -6.11 -20.24 23.95
C GLY A 205 -5.14 -20.44 22.79
N LYS A 206 -4.67 -21.67 22.57
CA LYS A 206 -3.84 -21.99 21.40
C LYS A 206 -4.62 -21.68 20.13
N GLY A 207 -4.09 -20.83 19.28
CA GLY A 207 -4.79 -20.32 18.08
C GLY A 207 -5.43 -18.93 18.27
N ILE A 208 -5.73 -18.52 19.51
CA ILE A 208 -6.16 -17.14 19.81
C ILE A 208 -4.98 -16.37 20.45
N ALA A 209 -4.22 -17.04 21.33
CA ALA A 209 -3.14 -16.47 22.12
C ALA A 209 -1.74 -16.60 21.50
N ASP A 210 -1.48 -17.58 20.62
CA ASP A 210 -0.18 -17.70 19.92
C ASP A 210 0.11 -16.46 19.04
N SER A 211 -0.89 -15.62 18.83
CA SER A 211 -0.78 -14.30 18.22
C SER A 211 -0.67 -13.15 19.23
N ALA A 212 -0.81 -13.40 20.53
CA ALA A 212 -0.70 -12.40 21.59
C ALA A 212 0.73 -12.40 22.16
N VAL A 213 1.71 -11.97 21.36
CA VAL A 213 2.96 -11.42 21.91
C VAL A 213 2.55 -10.31 22.88
N ASP A 214 3.06 -10.31 24.12
CA ASP A 214 2.86 -9.36 25.23
C ASP A 214 2.17 -8.03 24.87
N VAL A 215 0.89 -8.10 24.52
CA VAL A 215 0.11 -6.88 24.24
C VAL A 215 -0.26 -6.28 25.59
N ASN A 216 0.38 -5.16 25.93
CA ASN A 216 0.00 -4.40 27.12
C ASN A 216 -1.41 -3.82 26.93
N THR A 217 -2.43 -4.58 27.38
CA THR A 217 -3.85 -4.22 27.29
C THR A 217 -4.23 -2.98 28.11
N GLU A 218 -3.36 -2.53 29.02
CA GLU A 218 -3.53 -1.32 29.80
C GLU A 218 -2.92 -0.08 29.14
N SER A 219 -2.19 -0.28 28.03
CA SER A 219 -1.59 0.85 27.32
C SER A 219 -2.63 1.81 26.74
N ALA A 220 -2.31 3.10 26.74
CA ALA A 220 -3.16 4.14 26.18
C ALA A 220 -3.50 3.87 24.70
N ALA A 221 -2.52 3.42 23.92
CA ALA A 221 -2.69 3.08 22.51
C ALA A 221 -3.65 1.90 22.29
N TYR A 222 -3.55 0.85 23.12
CA TYR A 222 -4.46 -0.30 23.04
C TYR A 222 -5.89 0.10 23.38
N ILE A 223 -6.11 0.86 24.46
CA ILE A 223 -7.44 1.32 24.88
C ILE A 223 -8.09 2.17 23.79
N ARG A 224 -7.36 3.10 23.16
CA ARG A 224 -7.86 3.90 22.03
C ARG A 224 -8.25 3.03 20.85
N ARG A 225 -7.37 2.11 20.44
CA ARG A 225 -7.61 1.23 19.30
C ARG A 225 -8.85 0.37 19.52
N MET A 226 -9.00 -0.26 20.69
CA MET A 226 -10.18 -1.07 20.99
C MET A 226 -11.47 -0.25 20.96
N TYR A 227 -11.44 0.98 21.48
CA TYR A 227 -12.61 1.84 21.43
C TYR A 227 -12.96 2.32 20.02
N LEU A 228 -11.97 2.61 19.18
CA LEU A 228 -12.20 2.91 17.76
C LEU A 228 -12.80 1.70 17.02
N GLN A 229 -12.34 0.49 17.32
CA GLN A 229 -12.91 -0.72 16.74
C GLN A 229 -14.36 -0.93 17.18
N ASP A 230 -14.73 -0.64 18.44
CA ASP A 230 -16.13 -0.66 18.89
C ASP A 230 -16.99 0.36 18.13
N LEU A 231 -16.50 1.60 17.97
CA LEU A 231 -17.14 2.64 17.16
C LEU A 231 -17.31 2.22 15.71
N TYR A 232 -16.25 1.68 15.08
CA TYR A 232 -16.29 1.21 13.69
C TYR A 232 -17.34 0.12 13.50
N ARG A 233 -17.39 -0.88 14.40
CA ARG A 233 -18.39 -1.93 14.39
C ARG A 233 -19.81 -1.40 14.48
N PHE A 234 -20.04 -0.44 15.36
CA PHE A 234 -21.32 0.24 15.46
C PHE A 234 -21.74 0.88 14.14
N PHE A 235 -20.91 1.72 13.57
CA PHE A 235 -21.21 2.43 12.31
C PHE A 235 -21.31 1.51 11.09
N LYS A 236 -20.77 0.31 11.15
CA LYS A 236 -20.90 -0.68 10.06
C LYS A 236 -22.09 -1.62 10.23
N LEU A 237 -22.42 -2.01 11.46
CA LEU A 237 -23.26 -3.17 11.72
C LEU A 237 -24.59 -2.82 12.43
N HIS A 238 -24.69 -1.68 13.16
CA HIS A 238 -25.93 -1.32 13.85
C HIS A 238 -27.05 -0.97 12.86
N SER A 239 -28.28 -1.38 13.15
CA SER A 239 -29.44 -1.15 12.30
C SER A 239 -29.77 0.33 12.09
N GLU A 240 -29.66 1.12 13.14
CA GLU A 240 -30.01 2.56 13.18
C GLU A 240 -28.77 3.47 12.99
N ARG A 241 -27.66 2.91 12.46
CA ARG A 241 -26.41 3.67 12.25
C ARG A 241 -26.56 4.92 11.39
N LYS A 242 -27.55 4.95 10.51
CA LYS A 242 -27.82 6.07 9.60
C LYS A 242 -28.33 7.34 10.31
N ASP A 243 -28.78 7.19 11.55
CA ASP A 243 -29.26 8.31 12.35
C ASP A 243 -28.12 9.11 13.00
N PHE A 244 -26.88 8.63 12.83
CA PHE A 244 -25.68 9.23 13.40
C PHE A 244 -24.69 9.64 12.30
N ALA A 245 -23.99 10.75 12.53
CA ALA A 245 -22.88 11.15 11.66
C ALA A 245 -21.75 10.12 11.78
N ASN A 246 -21.39 9.47 10.66
CA ASN A 246 -20.37 8.43 10.64
C ASN A 246 -18.97 9.03 10.49
N PRO A 247 -18.10 8.96 11.52
CA PRO A 247 -16.76 9.54 11.45
C PRO A 247 -15.79 8.77 10.55
N PHE A 248 -16.18 7.58 10.06
CA PHE A 248 -15.38 6.74 9.16
C PHE A 248 -15.78 6.88 7.69
N GLU A 249 -16.79 7.67 7.36
CA GLU A 249 -17.18 7.95 5.99
C GLU A 249 -16.39 9.13 5.44
N ARG A 250 -15.92 8.98 4.19
CA ARG A 250 -15.40 10.10 3.40
C ARG A 250 -16.56 10.77 2.68
N LYS A 251 -16.80 12.04 2.95
CA LYS A 251 -17.77 12.84 2.21
C LYS A 251 -17.04 13.63 1.12
N ASN A 252 -17.49 13.50 -0.13
CA ASN A 252 -17.04 14.32 -1.27
C ASN A 252 -15.53 14.37 -1.49
N ASP A 253 -14.82 13.26 -1.37
CA ASP A 253 -13.34 13.20 -1.47
C ASP A 253 -12.58 14.06 -0.46
N GLU A 254 -13.25 14.64 0.51
CA GLU A 254 -12.60 15.38 1.59
C GLU A 254 -11.99 14.44 2.62
N ILE A 255 -10.87 14.85 3.21
CA ILE A 255 -10.18 14.10 4.27
C ILE A 255 -10.90 14.36 5.62
N GLU A 256 -12.23 14.36 5.66
CA GLU A 256 -12.99 14.67 6.89
C GLU A 256 -12.64 13.72 8.04
N ALA A 257 -12.28 12.46 7.73
CA ALA A 257 -11.83 11.51 8.73
C ALA A 257 -10.43 11.82 9.30
N PHE A 258 -9.69 12.75 8.71
CA PHE A 258 -8.35 13.13 9.14
C PHE A 258 -8.40 14.42 9.95
N PHE A 259 -8.77 14.32 11.24
CA PHE A 259 -8.80 15.47 12.13
C PHE A 259 -7.45 16.19 12.24
N ILE A 260 -6.32 15.46 12.08
CA ILE A 260 -4.97 16.04 12.11
C ILE A 260 -4.74 17.01 10.94
N GLY A 261 -5.51 16.90 9.86
CA GLY A 261 -5.52 17.85 8.75
C GLY A 261 -6.33 19.12 9.04
N ASN A 262 -6.97 19.24 10.21
CA ASN A 262 -7.73 20.43 10.61
C ASN A 262 -6.81 21.62 10.87
N GLU A 263 -7.25 22.83 10.51
CA GLU A 263 -6.49 24.07 10.70
C GLU A 263 -6.12 24.36 12.19
N LEU A 264 -6.88 23.80 13.14
CA LEU A 264 -6.58 23.88 14.56
C LEU A 264 -5.20 23.32 14.94
N PHE A 265 -4.66 22.40 14.13
CA PHE A 265 -3.38 21.76 14.36
C PHE A 265 -2.24 22.33 13.52
N ASP A 266 -2.50 23.34 12.69
CA ASP A 266 -1.48 23.92 11.83
C ASP A 266 -0.25 24.40 12.64
N GLY A 267 0.90 23.86 12.29
CA GLY A 267 2.16 24.19 12.97
C GLY A 267 2.34 23.56 14.37
N LEU A 268 1.40 22.74 14.85
CA LEU A 268 1.47 22.15 16.19
C LEU A 268 1.88 20.68 16.22
N LEU A 269 1.67 19.94 15.14
CA LEU A 269 1.81 18.47 15.08
C LEU A 269 2.71 18.00 13.93
N HIS A 270 3.77 18.73 13.60
CA HIS A 270 4.62 18.38 12.44
C HIS A 270 5.22 16.97 12.50
N GLU A 271 5.77 16.57 13.65
CA GLU A 271 6.39 15.26 13.82
C GLU A 271 5.35 14.14 13.69
N GLU A 272 4.21 14.32 14.34
CA GLU A 272 3.11 13.36 14.36
C GLU A 272 2.43 13.25 13.01
N LEU A 273 2.24 14.39 12.32
CA LEU A 273 1.69 14.45 10.97
C LEU A 273 2.61 13.72 9.99
N LEU A 274 3.90 13.94 10.07
CA LEU A 274 4.89 13.28 9.21
C LEU A 274 4.87 11.75 9.38
N VAL A 275 4.58 11.23 10.56
CA VAL A 275 4.39 9.77 10.77
C VAL A 275 3.18 9.26 9.99
N VAL A 276 2.05 9.97 10.05
CA VAL A 276 0.82 9.63 9.32
C VAL A 276 1.05 9.70 7.81
N GLU A 277 1.65 10.78 7.33
CA GLU A 277 1.98 10.99 5.92
C GLU A 277 2.90 9.91 5.36
N ARG A 278 3.94 9.52 6.09
CA ARG A 278 4.83 8.41 5.72
C ARG A 278 4.10 7.07 5.65
N HIS A 279 3.14 6.85 6.54
CA HIS A 279 2.30 5.64 6.49
C HIS A 279 1.42 5.65 5.24
N LEU A 280 0.73 6.75 4.95
CA LEU A 280 -0.09 6.91 3.75
C LEU A 280 0.74 6.73 2.47
N PHE A 281 1.94 7.32 2.42
CA PHE A 281 2.86 7.18 1.30
C PHE A 281 3.28 5.73 1.06
N LYS A 282 3.63 4.98 2.12
CA LYS A 282 3.94 3.55 2.05
C LYS A 282 2.74 2.71 1.57
N SER A 283 1.54 3.09 1.98
CA SER A 283 0.27 2.48 1.56
C SER A 283 -0.19 2.94 0.17
N LYS A 284 0.63 3.72 -0.56
CA LYS A 284 0.35 4.25 -1.90
C LYS A 284 -0.90 5.16 -1.98
N LYS A 285 -1.34 5.73 -0.88
CA LYS A 285 -2.46 6.70 -0.80
C LYS A 285 -1.90 8.12 -1.06
N TYR A 286 -1.37 8.34 -2.27
CA TYR A 286 -0.62 9.56 -2.60
C TYR A 286 -1.48 10.82 -2.62
N GLU A 287 -2.73 10.71 -3.06
CA GLU A 287 -3.69 11.82 -3.07
C GLU A 287 -4.00 12.31 -1.64
N ASP A 288 -4.07 11.38 -0.68
CA ASP A 288 -4.28 11.72 0.73
C ASP A 288 -3.06 12.44 1.32
N VAL A 289 -1.84 11.99 0.98
CA VAL A 289 -0.60 12.67 1.38
C VAL A 289 -0.57 14.08 0.79
N GLU A 290 -0.86 14.22 -0.49
CA GLU A 290 -0.89 15.54 -1.15
C GLU A 290 -1.84 16.49 -0.44
N LYS A 291 -3.09 16.06 -0.17
CA LYS A 291 -4.09 16.89 0.50
C LYS A 291 -3.63 17.39 1.87
N LEU A 292 -2.91 16.55 2.63
CA LEU A 292 -2.37 16.92 3.93
C LEU A 292 -1.22 17.93 3.83
N VAL A 293 -0.23 17.64 3.00
CA VAL A 293 1.04 18.38 2.96
C VAL A 293 0.94 19.66 2.12
N SER A 294 0.24 19.62 0.97
CA SER A 294 0.18 20.77 0.05
C SER A 294 -0.35 22.02 0.71
N ARG A 295 -1.31 21.89 1.63
CA ARG A 295 -1.83 23.01 2.42
C ARG A 295 -0.75 23.65 3.30
N LEU A 296 0.09 22.84 3.97
CA LEU A 296 1.18 23.33 4.81
C LEU A 296 2.27 24.01 3.96
N VAL A 297 2.55 23.45 2.79
CA VAL A 297 3.46 24.04 1.82
C VAL A 297 2.94 25.38 1.32
N ALA A 298 1.66 25.46 0.94
CA ALA A 298 1.03 26.69 0.45
C ALA A 298 1.00 27.80 1.53
N LYS A 299 0.80 27.43 2.80
CA LYS A 299 0.87 28.36 3.94
C LYS A 299 2.32 28.75 4.34
N GLY A 300 3.33 28.12 3.76
CA GLY A 300 4.75 28.37 4.08
C GLY A 300 5.19 27.86 5.46
N ILE A 301 4.40 27.00 6.10
CA ILE A 301 4.68 26.46 7.43
C ILE A 301 5.20 25.02 7.40
N ALA A 302 5.25 24.38 6.22
CA ALA A 302 5.77 23.02 6.07
C ALA A 302 7.26 22.94 6.43
N THR A 303 7.65 21.92 7.16
CA THR A 303 9.03 21.55 7.45
C THR A 303 9.74 21.04 6.20
N ASN A 304 11.07 20.94 6.23
CA ASN A 304 11.82 20.39 5.08
C ASN A 304 11.52 18.88 4.87
N ASP A 305 11.24 18.13 5.93
CA ASP A 305 10.82 16.71 5.85
C ASP A 305 9.48 16.57 5.12
N GLU A 306 8.50 17.40 5.47
CA GLU A 306 7.19 17.44 4.82
C GLU A 306 7.31 17.87 3.36
N LYS A 307 8.14 18.88 3.06
CA LYS A 307 8.41 19.29 1.68
C LYS A 307 9.07 18.19 0.84
N LEU A 308 10.01 17.44 1.43
CA LEU A 308 10.63 16.30 0.76
C LEU A 308 9.60 15.22 0.46
N LEU A 309 8.73 14.90 1.41
CA LEU A 309 7.67 13.92 1.21
C LEU A 309 6.64 14.39 0.18
N CYS A 310 6.30 15.68 0.18
CA CYS A 310 5.44 16.29 -0.83
C CYS A 310 6.04 16.19 -2.24
N ALA A 311 7.31 16.51 -2.40
CA ALA A 311 8.02 16.40 -3.67
C ALA A 311 8.01 14.94 -4.20
N LEU A 312 8.29 13.96 -3.32
CA LEU A 312 8.21 12.55 -3.66
C LEU A 312 6.78 12.11 -4.03
N THR A 313 5.78 12.67 -3.36
CA THR A 313 4.37 12.42 -3.64
C THR A 313 3.98 12.99 -5.01
N TYR A 314 4.39 14.20 -5.32
CA TYR A 314 4.16 14.82 -6.63
C TYR A 314 4.77 14.00 -7.77
N GLN A 315 5.98 13.43 -7.58
CA GLN A 315 6.55 12.50 -8.57
C GLN A 315 5.63 11.29 -8.81
N ARG A 316 5.03 10.72 -7.75
CA ARG A 316 4.12 9.56 -7.86
C ARG A 316 2.80 9.90 -8.53
N LEU A 317 2.32 11.13 -8.38
CA LEU A 317 1.10 11.66 -8.98
C LEU A 317 1.32 12.23 -10.40
N GLY A 318 2.56 12.21 -10.91
CA GLY A 318 2.88 12.78 -12.23
C GLY A 318 2.92 14.30 -12.27
N LYS A 319 2.89 15.00 -11.12
CA LYS A 319 3.01 16.46 -10.99
C LYS A 319 4.49 16.85 -10.97
N ILE A 320 5.16 16.66 -12.11
CA ILE A 320 6.62 16.66 -12.19
C ILE A 320 7.21 18.05 -11.97
N GLU A 321 6.56 19.10 -12.50
CA GLU A 321 6.99 20.49 -12.34
C GLU A 321 6.91 20.95 -10.87
N ASP A 322 5.83 20.59 -10.18
CA ASP A 322 5.67 20.91 -8.75
C ASP A 322 6.73 20.18 -7.89
N ALA A 323 7.02 18.93 -8.23
CA ALA A 323 8.09 18.17 -7.59
C ALA A 323 9.45 18.82 -7.79
N TYR A 324 9.74 19.30 -9.01
CA TYR A 324 10.97 19.99 -9.36
C TYR A 324 11.18 21.23 -8.50
N CYS A 325 10.17 22.08 -8.36
CA CYS A 325 10.24 23.31 -7.56
C CYS A 325 10.61 23.03 -6.10
N LEU A 326 9.99 21.99 -5.50
CA LEU A 326 10.29 21.63 -4.11
C LEU A 326 11.68 21.00 -3.95
N PHE A 327 12.14 20.18 -4.89
CA PHE A 327 13.50 19.63 -4.84
C PHE A 327 14.57 20.72 -5.03
N GLU A 328 14.36 21.71 -5.90
CA GLU A 328 15.26 22.86 -6.03
C GLU A 328 15.35 23.66 -4.74
N GLU A 329 14.20 23.94 -4.10
CA GLU A 329 14.18 24.65 -2.81
C GLU A 329 14.98 23.89 -1.73
N LEU A 330 14.77 22.57 -1.64
CA LEU A 330 15.46 21.72 -0.66
C LEU A 330 16.97 21.61 -0.96
N GLN A 331 17.34 21.53 -2.24
CA GLN A 331 18.74 21.52 -2.66
C GLN A 331 19.44 22.83 -2.31
N ALA A 332 18.79 23.99 -2.54
CA ALA A 332 19.32 25.30 -2.19
C ALA A 332 19.57 25.45 -0.68
N LYS A 333 18.79 24.74 0.15
CA LYS A 333 18.96 24.68 1.60
C LYS A 333 20.00 23.63 2.05
N GLY A 334 20.52 22.82 1.16
CA GLY A 334 21.43 21.71 1.48
C GLY A 334 20.81 20.62 2.32
N TYR A 335 19.47 20.49 2.28
CA TYR A 335 18.73 19.53 3.09
C TYR A 335 18.79 18.12 2.50
N ASP A 336 19.06 17.10 3.34
CA ASP A 336 19.14 15.66 2.96
C ASP A 336 19.75 15.46 1.55
N ALA A 337 20.98 15.95 1.36
CA ALA A 337 21.58 16.15 0.04
C ALA A 337 21.51 14.93 -0.88
N LEU A 338 21.62 13.72 -0.34
CA LEU A 338 21.58 12.49 -1.13
C LEU A 338 20.16 12.16 -1.64
N ARG A 339 19.15 12.27 -0.78
CA ARG A 339 17.75 11.96 -1.14
C ARG A 339 17.19 13.02 -2.07
N VAL A 340 17.47 14.29 -1.79
CA VAL A 340 17.08 15.42 -2.63
C VAL A 340 17.75 15.31 -3.99
N GLN A 341 19.06 15.03 -4.02
CA GLN A 341 19.81 14.87 -5.27
C GLN A 341 19.23 13.75 -6.14
N LYS A 342 18.85 12.63 -5.52
CA LYS A 342 18.21 11.51 -6.24
C LYS A 342 16.83 11.91 -6.77
N GLY A 343 15.99 12.52 -5.92
CA GLY A 343 14.66 12.98 -6.33
C GLY A 343 14.74 14.00 -7.48
N LEU A 344 15.68 14.93 -7.39
CA LEU A 344 15.92 15.93 -8.43
C LEU A 344 16.37 15.28 -9.75
N ALA A 345 17.30 14.32 -9.70
CA ALA A 345 17.76 13.58 -10.88
C ALA A 345 16.63 12.85 -11.59
N ASP A 346 15.81 12.10 -10.83
CA ASP A 346 14.65 11.37 -11.34
C ASP A 346 13.62 12.36 -11.95
N THR A 347 13.41 13.53 -11.32
CA THR A 347 12.47 14.55 -11.78
C THR A 347 12.97 15.24 -13.06
N LEU A 348 14.24 15.63 -13.12
CA LEU A 348 14.86 16.21 -14.31
C LEU A 348 14.82 15.25 -15.50
N PHE A 349 15.02 13.95 -15.24
CA PHE A 349 14.88 12.92 -16.26
C PHE A 349 13.44 12.87 -16.81
N ALA A 350 12.43 12.90 -15.93
CA ALA A 350 11.02 12.94 -16.34
C ALA A 350 10.65 14.20 -17.12
N LEU A 351 11.27 15.35 -16.79
CA LEU A 351 11.15 16.61 -17.53
C LEU A 351 11.96 16.63 -18.85
N ARG A 352 12.59 15.51 -19.23
CA ARG A 352 13.48 15.39 -20.40
C ARG A 352 14.70 16.34 -20.38
N ARG A 353 15.03 16.88 -19.23
CA ARG A 353 16.25 17.66 -19.01
C ARG A 353 17.43 16.72 -18.77
N TYR A 354 17.72 15.90 -19.76
CA TYR A 354 18.64 14.76 -19.64
C TYR A 354 20.07 15.15 -19.27
N ALA A 355 20.57 16.27 -19.80
CA ALA A 355 21.91 16.74 -19.47
C ALA A 355 22.03 17.12 -17.97
N ASP A 356 21.03 17.83 -17.44
CA ASP A 356 21.00 18.21 -16.04
C ASP A 356 20.82 16.97 -15.14
N ALA A 357 19.97 16.01 -15.57
CA ALA A 357 19.80 14.72 -14.88
C ALA A 357 21.12 13.94 -14.81
N ALA A 358 21.88 13.88 -15.91
CA ALA A 358 23.18 13.21 -15.96
C ALA A 358 24.17 13.83 -14.94
N GLU A 359 24.25 15.15 -14.85
CA GLU A 359 25.09 15.82 -13.85
C GLU A 359 24.65 15.51 -12.41
N CYS A 360 23.34 15.37 -12.17
CA CYS A 360 22.82 14.96 -10.87
C CYS A 360 23.19 13.52 -10.55
N TYR A 361 23.02 12.57 -11.48
CA TYR A 361 23.42 11.16 -11.29
C TYR A 361 24.94 11.01 -11.13
N LYS A 362 25.74 11.81 -11.82
CA LYS A 362 27.21 11.85 -11.65
C LYS A 362 27.62 12.21 -10.22
N LYS A 363 26.93 13.16 -9.58
CA LYS A 363 27.16 13.49 -8.17
C LYS A 363 26.78 12.33 -7.25
N LEU A 364 25.70 11.60 -7.55
CA LEU A 364 25.29 10.40 -6.82
C LEU A 364 26.33 9.28 -6.96
N LEU A 365 26.89 9.09 -8.16
CA LEU A 365 27.95 8.12 -8.43
C LEU A 365 29.27 8.47 -7.72
N ALA A 366 29.55 9.76 -7.51
CA ALA A 366 30.71 10.17 -6.71
C ALA A 366 30.58 9.74 -5.24
N ALA A 367 29.35 9.63 -4.71
CA ALA A 367 29.09 9.14 -3.36
C ALA A 367 29.03 7.61 -3.29
N ASP A 368 28.49 6.93 -4.32
CA ASP A 368 28.39 5.47 -4.40
C ASP A 368 28.69 5.00 -5.85
N PRO A 369 30.00 4.83 -6.17
CA PRO A 369 30.45 4.48 -7.54
C PRO A 369 29.98 3.11 -8.01
N SER A 370 29.64 2.20 -7.08
CA SER A 370 29.23 0.83 -7.40
C SER A 370 27.72 0.65 -7.53
N ASN A 371 26.95 1.69 -7.32
CA ASN A 371 25.50 1.63 -7.37
C ASN A 371 25.00 1.38 -8.78
N ARG A 372 24.64 0.12 -9.07
CA ARG A 372 24.15 -0.30 -10.38
C ARG A 372 23.02 0.59 -10.92
N ARG A 373 22.06 0.97 -10.06
CA ARG A 373 20.95 1.83 -10.49
C ARG A 373 21.43 3.21 -10.93
N TYR A 374 22.36 3.80 -10.20
CA TYR A 374 22.89 5.11 -10.58
C TYR A 374 23.71 5.05 -11.87
N ILE A 375 24.45 3.95 -12.11
CA ILE A 375 25.16 3.73 -13.37
C ILE A 375 24.15 3.67 -14.52
N LEU A 376 23.10 2.87 -14.42
CA LEU A 376 22.08 2.73 -15.47
C LEU A 376 21.37 4.06 -15.76
N CYS A 377 20.92 4.78 -14.71
CA CYS A 377 20.22 6.05 -14.86
C CYS A 377 21.13 7.15 -15.46
N HIS A 378 22.39 7.23 -15.01
CA HIS A 378 23.39 8.13 -15.56
C HIS A 378 23.65 7.85 -17.04
N SER A 379 23.88 6.58 -17.38
CA SER A 379 24.12 6.14 -18.76
C SER A 379 22.94 6.46 -19.67
N LEU A 380 21.72 6.17 -19.22
CA LEU A 380 20.52 6.48 -19.99
C LEU A 380 20.31 7.99 -20.17
N ALA A 381 20.59 8.79 -19.13
CA ALA A 381 20.53 10.23 -19.21
C ALA A 381 21.57 10.79 -20.23
N LEU A 382 22.80 10.27 -20.22
CA LEU A 382 23.83 10.63 -21.20
C LEU A 382 23.42 10.25 -22.63
N VAL A 383 22.89 9.04 -22.82
CA VAL A 383 22.39 8.58 -24.12
C VAL A 383 21.30 9.52 -24.65
N ASN A 384 20.29 9.81 -23.82
CA ASN A 384 19.18 10.68 -24.21
C ASN A 384 19.60 12.15 -24.42
N SER A 385 20.67 12.60 -23.77
CA SER A 385 21.24 13.95 -24.02
C SER A 385 22.08 14.01 -25.30
N GLY A 386 22.27 12.89 -26.01
CA GLY A 386 23.08 12.78 -27.22
C GLY A 386 24.54 12.43 -26.98
N ASN A 387 25.00 12.30 -25.73
CA ASN A 387 26.35 11.87 -25.40
C ASN A 387 26.45 10.34 -25.30
N VAL A 388 26.13 9.66 -26.41
CA VAL A 388 25.98 8.20 -26.48
C VAL A 388 27.28 7.48 -26.13
N LYS A 389 28.43 7.98 -26.60
CA LYS A 389 29.72 7.33 -26.37
C LYS A 389 30.05 7.18 -24.88
N ASP A 390 29.91 8.27 -24.13
CA ASP A 390 30.20 8.26 -22.70
C ASP A 390 29.11 7.47 -21.95
N GLY A 391 27.84 7.59 -22.37
CA GLY A 391 26.73 6.87 -21.78
C GLY A 391 26.84 5.35 -21.91
N LEU A 392 27.45 4.84 -22.98
CA LEU A 392 27.63 3.39 -23.18
C LEU A 392 28.92 2.82 -22.59
N ALA A 393 29.88 3.65 -22.23
CA ALA A 393 31.21 3.20 -21.78
C ALA A 393 31.17 2.25 -20.57
N ASP A 394 30.45 2.66 -19.52
CA ASP A 394 30.28 1.83 -18.31
C ASP A 394 29.38 0.62 -18.56
N LEU A 395 28.40 0.73 -19.45
CA LEU A 395 27.48 -0.35 -19.77
C LEU A 395 28.17 -1.48 -20.55
N PHE A 396 29.08 -1.19 -21.46
CA PHE A 396 29.86 -2.22 -22.14
C PHE A 396 30.73 -3.02 -21.18
N ARG A 397 31.26 -2.38 -20.13
CA ARG A 397 31.97 -3.10 -19.06
C ARG A 397 31.04 -4.02 -18.29
N LEU A 398 29.85 -3.53 -17.89
CA LEU A 398 28.86 -4.35 -17.18
C LEU A 398 28.34 -5.51 -18.05
N ASP A 399 28.12 -5.28 -19.35
CA ASP A 399 27.70 -6.32 -20.30
C ASP A 399 28.79 -7.39 -20.50
N TYR A 400 30.06 -6.99 -20.49
CA TYR A 400 31.19 -7.93 -20.56
C TYR A 400 31.29 -8.79 -19.29
N GLU A 401 31.04 -8.19 -18.12
CA GLU A 401 31.07 -8.89 -16.82
C GLU A 401 29.86 -9.83 -16.65
N ASN A 402 28.70 -9.44 -17.15
CA ASN A 402 27.44 -10.20 -17.07
C ASN A 402 26.60 -10.06 -18.35
N GLY A 403 26.95 -10.83 -19.36
CA GLY A 403 26.32 -10.80 -20.69
C GLY A 403 24.81 -11.12 -20.75
N ASN A 404 24.20 -11.51 -19.64
CA ASN A 404 22.78 -11.82 -19.53
C ASN A 404 21.95 -10.73 -18.83
N ASP A 405 22.55 -9.55 -18.60
CA ASP A 405 21.86 -8.43 -17.96
C ASP A 405 20.96 -7.68 -18.95
N VAL A 406 19.66 -7.97 -18.90
CA VAL A 406 18.66 -7.41 -19.84
C VAL A 406 18.55 -5.90 -19.69
N ASP A 407 18.65 -5.34 -18.47
CA ASP A 407 18.53 -3.89 -18.27
C ASP A 407 19.70 -3.12 -18.88
N VAL A 408 20.91 -3.68 -18.79
CA VAL A 408 22.10 -3.12 -19.44
C VAL A 408 21.92 -3.16 -20.96
N LYS A 409 21.46 -4.30 -21.50
CA LYS A 409 21.24 -4.47 -22.95
C LYS A 409 20.15 -3.54 -23.49
N ARG A 410 19.10 -3.24 -22.72
CA ARG A 410 18.06 -2.25 -23.11
C ARG A 410 18.67 -0.90 -23.41
N ILE A 411 19.53 -0.40 -22.50
CA ILE A 411 20.15 0.93 -22.66
C ILE A 411 21.17 0.91 -23.80
N ILE A 412 21.93 -0.17 -23.97
CA ILE A 412 22.86 -0.33 -25.10
C ILE A 412 22.11 -0.32 -26.42
N ALA A 413 21.02 -1.08 -26.54
CA ALA A 413 20.23 -1.16 -27.76
C ALA A 413 19.58 0.21 -28.10
N TRP A 414 19.02 0.89 -27.09
CA TRP A 414 18.51 2.25 -27.25
C TRP A 414 19.62 3.22 -27.68
N GLY A 415 20.78 3.14 -27.06
CA GLY A 415 21.94 3.95 -27.41
C GLY A 415 22.38 3.76 -28.88
N TYR A 416 22.29 2.54 -29.39
CA TYR A 416 22.55 2.29 -30.83
C TYR A 416 21.52 2.97 -31.73
N LEU A 417 20.25 3.01 -31.37
CA LEU A 417 19.23 3.76 -32.12
C LEU A 417 19.51 5.26 -32.08
N VAL A 418 19.85 5.83 -30.92
CA VAL A 418 20.19 7.25 -30.78
C VAL A 418 21.45 7.61 -31.57
N ASP A 419 22.41 6.67 -31.71
CA ASP A 419 23.65 6.80 -32.47
C ASP A 419 23.49 6.45 -33.97
N CYS A 420 22.25 6.30 -34.45
CA CYS A 420 21.93 5.93 -35.82
C CYS A 420 22.60 4.61 -36.30
N LYS A 421 22.62 3.59 -35.44
CA LYS A 421 23.12 2.23 -35.70
C LYS A 421 22.00 1.20 -35.54
N PRO A 422 20.97 1.25 -36.40
CA PRO A 422 19.76 0.42 -36.23
C PRO A 422 20.02 -1.09 -36.39
N ASP A 423 21.03 -1.52 -37.17
CA ASP A 423 21.39 -2.93 -37.30
C ASP A 423 21.94 -3.51 -35.99
N ASP A 424 22.76 -2.73 -35.27
CA ASP A 424 23.26 -3.11 -33.94
C ASP A 424 22.15 -3.15 -32.92
N ALA A 425 21.25 -2.15 -32.94
CA ALA A 425 20.07 -2.10 -32.07
C ALA A 425 19.17 -3.32 -32.31
N GLU A 426 18.83 -3.64 -33.53
CA GLU A 426 17.99 -4.81 -33.89
C GLU A 426 18.56 -6.10 -33.31
N ARG A 427 19.86 -6.35 -33.48
CA ARG A 427 20.50 -7.56 -32.96
C ARG A 427 20.34 -7.72 -31.46
N VAL A 428 20.46 -6.60 -30.71
CA VAL A 428 20.33 -6.64 -29.27
C VAL A 428 18.86 -6.77 -28.87
N TYR A 429 17.93 -6.04 -29.52
CA TYR A 429 16.50 -6.19 -29.23
C TYR A 429 15.96 -7.57 -29.59
N ASP A 430 16.40 -8.18 -30.70
CA ASP A 430 16.04 -9.56 -31.06
C ASP A 430 16.50 -10.59 -29.99
N TRP A 431 17.56 -10.31 -29.27
CA TRP A 431 17.97 -11.10 -28.12
C TRP A 431 17.08 -10.82 -26.89
N ILE A 432 16.76 -9.53 -26.60
CA ILE A 432 15.94 -9.12 -25.44
C ILE A 432 14.54 -9.72 -25.53
N VAL A 433 13.88 -9.65 -26.71
CA VAL A 433 12.50 -10.14 -26.88
C VAL A 433 12.36 -11.66 -26.78
N LYS A 434 13.48 -12.40 -26.79
CA LYS A 434 13.54 -13.85 -26.59
C LYS A 434 13.88 -14.21 -25.13
N SER A 435 14.15 -13.23 -24.27
CA SER A 435 14.49 -13.45 -22.86
C SER A 435 13.25 -13.64 -22.01
N ASP A 436 13.39 -14.32 -20.87
CA ASP A 436 12.30 -14.48 -19.88
C ASP A 436 11.92 -13.16 -19.17
N LYS A 437 12.72 -12.09 -19.36
CA LYS A 437 12.54 -10.78 -18.72
C LYS A 437 12.11 -9.69 -19.69
N VAL A 438 11.46 -10.07 -20.78
CA VAL A 438 10.98 -9.13 -21.79
C VAL A 438 9.88 -8.23 -21.21
N ALA A 439 10.02 -6.92 -21.44
CA ALA A 439 8.99 -5.92 -21.11
C ALA A 439 8.20 -5.52 -22.38
N ASP A 440 7.06 -4.88 -22.18
CA ASP A 440 6.24 -4.34 -23.28
C ASP A 440 7.02 -3.33 -24.13
N THR A 441 7.74 -2.40 -23.48
CA THR A 441 8.59 -1.39 -24.13
C THR A 441 9.72 -1.98 -24.96
N ASP A 442 10.15 -3.22 -24.68
CA ASP A 442 11.16 -3.91 -25.52
C ASP A 442 10.60 -4.22 -26.90
N TRP A 443 9.31 -4.57 -26.99
CA TRP A 443 8.64 -4.78 -28.27
C TRP A 443 8.49 -3.48 -29.05
N LEU A 444 8.17 -2.37 -28.39
CA LEU A 444 8.11 -1.05 -29.01
C LEU A 444 9.46 -0.68 -29.62
N ASN A 445 10.53 -0.76 -28.86
CA ASN A 445 11.88 -0.37 -29.29
C ASN A 445 12.45 -1.33 -30.35
N CYS A 446 12.13 -2.63 -30.26
CA CYS A 446 12.41 -3.59 -31.32
C CYS A 446 11.69 -3.22 -32.63
N GLY A 447 10.43 -2.80 -32.50
CA GLY A 447 9.64 -2.28 -33.61
C GLY A 447 10.29 -1.06 -34.24
N TYR A 448 10.78 -0.10 -33.45
CA TYR A 448 11.52 1.06 -33.95
C TYR A 448 12.77 0.67 -34.73
N ALA A 449 13.60 -0.23 -34.22
CA ALA A 449 14.81 -0.68 -34.89
C ALA A 449 14.48 -1.31 -36.26
N LYS A 450 13.48 -2.18 -36.33
CA LYS A 450 13.02 -2.82 -37.55
C LYS A 450 12.36 -1.83 -38.53
N PHE A 451 11.62 -0.87 -38.03
CA PHE A 451 10.97 0.17 -38.83
C PHE A 451 11.99 1.07 -39.51
N VAL A 452 13.01 1.52 -38.81
CA VAL A 452 14.14 2.29 -39.37
C VAL A 452 14.87 1.48 -40.47
N LEU A 453 15.00 0.17 -40.30
CA LEU A 453 15.58 -0.74 -41.28
C LEU A 453 14.63 -1.10 -42.47
N SER A 454 13.46 -0.45 -42.55
CA SER A 454 12.43 -0.72 -43.55
C SER A 454 11.85 -2.14 -43.50
N LYS A 455 11.99 -2.85 -42.38
CA LYS A 455 11.41 -4.19 -42.16
C LYS A 455 9.97 -4.05 -41.66
N THR A 456 9.11 -3.42 -42.46
CA THR A 456 7.77 -2.95 -42.06
C THR A 456 6.90 -4.07 -41.49
N ALA A 457 6.91 -5.26 -42.11
CA ALA A 457 6.07 -6.38 -41.63
C ALA A 457 6.47 -6.85 -40.22
N GLU A 458 7.78 -6.94 -39.94
CA GLU A 458 8.28 -7.33 -38.61
C GLU A 458 8.04 -6.21 -37.56
N ALA A 459 8.24 -4.96 -37.97
CA ALA A 459 7.95 -3.80 -37.11
C ALA A 459 6.47 -3.78 -36.71
N THR A 460 5.55 -4.00 -37.66
CA THR A 460 4.11 -4.09 -37.37
C THR A 460 3.78 -5.17 -36.34
N GLN A 461 4.42 -6.35 -36.43
CA GLN A 461 4.22 -7.42 -35.43
C GLN A 461 4.68 -6.99 -34.05
N CYS A 462 5.82 -6.30 -33.95
CA CYS A 462 6.33 -5.80 -32.69
C CYS A 462 5.38 -4.75 -32.09
N PHE A 463 4.88 -3.80 -32.89
CA PHE A 463 3.93 -2.78 -32.43
C PHE A 463 2.57 -3.36 -32.02
N LYS A 464 2.05 -4.34 -32.75
CA LYS A 464 0.84 -5.08 -32.33
C LYS A 464 1.05 -5.79 -31.00
N ARG A 465 2.20 -6.43 -30.82
CA ARG A 465 2.52 -7.11 -29.56
C ARG A 465 2.63 -6.13 -28.38
N PHE A 466 3.25 -4.97 -28.60
CA PHE A 466 3.28 -3.89 -27.60
C PHE A 466 1.88 -3.42 -27.21
N ALA A 467 1.02 -3.15 -28.19
CA ALA A 467 -0.36 -2.71 -27.96
C ALA A 467 -1.19 -3.77 -27.22
N ASP A 468 -1.03 -5.05 -27.57
CA ASP A 468 -1.72 -6.16 -26.90
C ASP A 468 -1.31 -6.29 -25.43
N LEU A 469 -0.03 -6.16 -25.11
CA LEU A 469 0.48 -6.22 -23.73
C LEU A 469 0.01 -5.06 -22.88
N ASN A 470 -0.22 -3.90 -23.48
CA ASN A 470 -0.74 -2.73 -22.76
C ASN A 470 -2.28 -2.73 -22.64
N ASN A 471 -2.99 -3.78 -23.10
CA ASN A 471 -4.45 -3.85 -23.11
C ASN A 471 -5.08 -2.58 -23.74
N ALA A 472 -4.46 -1.99 -24.72
CA ALA A 472 -4.90 -0.74 -25.31
C ALA A 472 -6.23 -0.94 -26.01
N ALA A 473 -7.26 -0.16 -25.61
CA ALA A 473 -8.54 -0.12 -26.28
C ALA A 473 -8.37 0.43 -27.72
N ASP A 474 -7.43 1.37 -27.90
CA ASP A 474 -6.98 1.90 -29.17
C ASP A 474 -5.46 1.79 -29.26
N ALA A 475 -4.99 0.87 -30.09
CA ALA A 475 -3.57 0.65 -30.31
C ALA A 475 -2.89 1.86 -30.98
N CYS A 476 -3.64 2.62 -31.80
CA CYS A 476 -3.09 3.79 -32.48
C CYS A 476 -2.82 4.93 -31.51
N GLU A 477 -3.74 5.24 -30.62
CA GLU A 477 -3.57 6.33 -29.66
C GLU A 477 -2.31 6.15 -28.79
N VAL A 478 -2.09 4.90 -28.30
CA VAL A 478 -0.91 4.59 -27.49
C VAL A 478 0.36 4.70 -28.30
N LEU A 479 0.38 4.16 -29.51
CA LEU A 479 1.56 4.22 -30.38
C LEU A 479 1.85 5.63 -30.88
N GLU A 480 0.84 6.43 -31.24
CA GLU A 480 1.02 7.84 -31.63
C GLU A 480 1.76 8.63 -30.53
N LYS A 481 1.36 8.42 -29.30
CA LYS A 481 2.02 9.04 -28.14
C LYS A 481 3.48 8.63 -28.02
N GLU A 482 3.79 7.34 -28.19
CA GLU A 482 5.16 6.85 -28.09
C GLU A 482 6.01 7.30 -29.28
N PHE A 483 5.47 7.29 -30.49
CA PHE A 483 6.15 7.86 -31.66
C PHE A 483 6.44 9.35 -31.52
N ALA A 484 5.50 10.13 -30.94
CA ALA A 484 5.72 11.53 -30.64
C ALA A 484 6.81 11.73 -29.58
N ASN A 485 6.85 10.84 -28.58
CA ASN A 485 7.83 10.87 -27.51
C ASN A 485 9.27 10.64 -28.03
N ASP A 486 9.46 9.75 -29.00
CA ASP A 486 10.75 9.33 -29.50
C ASP A 486 11.07 9.88 -30.89
N TRP A 487 10.27 10.85 -31.36
CA TRP A 487 10.36 11.44 -32.70
C TRP A 487 11.76 11.90 -33.09
N ASP A 488 12.44 12.59 -32.18
CA ASP A 488 13.80 13.14 -32.47
C ASP A 488 14.78 12.03 -32.83
N THR A 489 14.71 10.88 -32.17
CA THR A 489 15.54 9.71 -32.46
C THR A 489 15.16 9.07 -33.80
N LEU A 490 13.87 8.91 -34.06
CA LEU A 490 13.36 8.30 -35.28
C LEU A 490 13.64 9.17 -36.51
N ALA A 491 13.42 10.48 -36.41
CA ALA A 491 13.72 11.44 -37.47
C ALA A 491 15.20 11.50 -37.83
N LYS A 492 16.11 11.42 -36.83
CA LYS A 492 17.55 11.31 -37.06
C LYS A 492 17.93 10.03 -37.83
N ASN A 493 17.22 8.95 -37.61
CA ASN A 493 17.37 7.71 -38.35
C ASN A 493 16.66 7.70 -39.71
N GLY A 494 16.10 8.85 -40.15
CA GLY A 494 15.53 9.03 -41.48
C GLY A 494 14.04 8.71 -41.61
N VAL A 495 13.35 8.40 -40.51
CA VAL A 495 11.90 8.14 -40.52
C VAL A 495 11.16 9.46 -40.80
N LYS A 496 10.12 9.38 -41.63
CA LYS A 496 9.30 10.52 -42.04
C LYS A 496 7.90 10.43 -41.43
N ASP A 497 7.30 11.58 -41.13
CA ASP A 497 5.99 11.68 -40.50
C ASP A 497 4.89 10.86 -41.23
N PHE A 498 4.88 10.85 -42.57
CA PHE A 498 3.92 10.09 -43.33
C PHE A 498 4.11 8.57 -43.19
N GLU A 499 5.35 8.09 -42.97
CA GLU A 499 5.65 6.67 -42.78
C GLU A 499 5.09 6.19 -41.43
N VAL A 500 5.15 7.07 -40.38
CA VAL A 500 4.54 6.79 -39.09
C VAL A 500 3.02 6.66 -39.23
N LYS A 501 2.37 7.57 -39.96
CA LYS A 501 0.92 7.49 -40.20
C LYS A 501 0.54 6.19 -40.91
N LEU A 502 1.30 5.82 -41.93
CA LEU A 502 1.03 4.58 -42.67
C LEU A 502 1.18 3.32 -41.81
N ILE A 503 2.21 3.25 -40.96
CA ILE A 503 2.38 2.08 -40.09
C ILE A 503 1.31 2.01 -39.00
N LEU A 504 0.87 3.14 -38.46
CA LEU A 504 -0.25 3.22 -37.53
C LEU A 504 -1.54 2.68 -38.15
N ASP A 505 -1.86 3.09 -39.38
CA ASP A 505 -3.01 2.55 -40.12
C ASP A 505 -2.94 1.03 -40.28
N VAL A 506 -1.75 0.49 -40.62
CA VAL A 506 -1.52 -0.95 -40.75
C VAL A 506 -1.63 -1.70 -39.40
N VAL A 507 -1.28 -1.05 -38.32
CA VAL A 507 -1.46 -1.64 -36.97
C VAL A 507 -2.92 -1.61 -36.54
N ALA A 508 -3.68 -0.57 -36.93
CA ALA A 508 -5.11 -0.45 -36.67
C ALA A 508 -5.97 -1.50 -37.38
N ASP A 509 -5.59 -1.85 -38.60
CA ASP A 509 -6.22 -2.93 -39.34
C ASP A 509 -5.90 -4.31 -38.73
N ARG A 510 -6.70 -4.68 -37.68
CA ARG A 510 -6.57 -5.95 -36.92
C ARG A 510 -7.16 -7.14 -37.68
#